data_07f2e56636e1047c4f9a90510ef516ee
#
_entry.id   07f2e56636e1047c4f9a90510ef516ee
#
_cell.length_a   1.000
_cell.length_b   1.000
_cell.length_c   1.000
_cell.angle_alpha   90.00
_cell.angle_beta   90.00
_cell.angle_gamma   90.00
#
_symmetry.space_group_name_H-M   'P 1'
#
loop_
_entity.id
_entity.type
_entity.pdbx_description
1 polymer ?
#
loop_
_entity_poly.entity_id
_entity_poly.type
_entity_poly.pdbx_seq_one_letter_code
_entity_poly.pdbx_strand_id
1 'polypeptide(L)'
;MRTNFFAVIIAFILFSCNNKNETIVDVVFTDSLIKSYSISPLYKATEGNYEFWKNRMDSLPDNYVNGPKYAGALSALFQSTGNIEYLVKADSLIQQSLIAYLEREPGLNNTLAYLSIQQHKFNRADSLLKIAVKAEGQTKPNAFLDFDISFEKSDYRRSKNLLATLKDDNSYA
;
A
#
# COMPACT_ATOMS: atom_id res chain seq x y z
N MET A 1 10.24 36.22 -52.19
CA MET A 1 9.86 34.81 -52.01
C MET A 1 9.96 34.27 -50.56
N ARG A 2 10.61 34.96 -49.62
CA ARG A 2 10.76 34.49 -48.22
C ARG A 2 9.49 34.70 -47.35
N THR A 3 8.68 35.68 -47.64
CA THR A 3 7.47 36.03 -46.85
C THR A 3 6.32 35.06 -47.03
N ASN A 4 6.18 34.42 -48.18
CA ASN A 4 5.09 33.48 -48.44
C ASN A 4 5.31 32.10 -47.74
N PHE A 5 6.54 31.75 -47.42
CA PHE A 5 6.84 30.48 -46.75
C PHE A 5 6.42 30.49 -45.28
N PHE A 6 6.58 31.64 -44.61
CA PHE A 6 6.14 31.84 -43.22
C PHE A 6 4.60 31.82 -43.08
N ALA A 7 3.89 32.39 -44.05
CA ALA A 7 2.44 32.42 -44.05
C ALA A 7 1.85 30.97 -44.19
N VAL A 8 2.49 30.12 -45.00
CA VAL A 8 2.06 28.72 -45.18
C VAL A 8 2.31 27.89 -43.87
N ILE A 9 3.43 28.12 -43.19
CA ILE A 9 3.70 27.43 -41.92
C ILE A 9 2.68 27.81 -40.82
N ILE A 10 2.35 29.11 -40.73
CA ILE A 10 1.35 29.60 -39.78
C ILE A 10 -0.05 29.04 -40.09
N ALA A 11 -0.42 28.91 -41.36
CA ALA A 11 -1.69 28.31 -41.76
C ALA A 11 -1.76 26.83 -41.34
N PHE A 12 -0.68 26.06 -41.46
CA PHE A 12 -0.65 24.63 -41.01
C PHE A 12 -0.78 24.48 -39.50
N ILE A 13 -0.27 25.41 -38.71
CA ILE A 13 -0.39 25.36 -37.23
C ILE A 13 -1.83 25.65 -36.80
N LEU A 14 -2.57 26.49 -37.53
CA LEU A 14 -3.96 26.81 -37.20
C LEU A 14 -4.96 25.70 -37.55
N PHE A 15 -4.61 24.80 -38.46
CA PHE A 15 -5.44 23.62 -38.80
C PHE A 15 -5.18 22.40 -37.91
N SER A 16 -4.18 22.44 -37.04
CA SER A 16 -3.81 21.29 -36.16
C SER A 16 -4.74 21.11 -34.95
N CYS A 17 -5.61 22.08 -34.66
CA CYS A 17 -6.61 21.93 -33.59
C CYS A 17 -7.98 21.55 -34.15
N ASN A 18 -8.08 20.35 -34.68
CA ASN A 18 -9.39 19.74 -34.91
C ASN A 18 -9.85 19.11 -33.61
N ASN A 19 -10.43 19.91 -32.71
CA ASN A 19 -11.10 19.45 -31.50
C ASN A 19 -12.34 18.60 -31.89
N LYS A 20 -12.13 17.37 -32.26
CA LYS A 20 -13.16 16.38 -31.94
C LYS A 20 -13.13 16.25 -30.44
N ASN A 21 -14.21 16.64 -29.78
CA ASN A 21 -14.48 16.31 -28.37
C ASN A 21 -14.65 14.79 -28.27
N GLU A 22 -13.59 14.02 -28.56
CA GLU A 22 -13.53 12.61 -28.20
C GLU A 22 -13.35 12.60 -26.69
N THR A 23 -14.45 12.47 -25.98
CA THR A 23 -14.40 12.21 -24.54
C THR A 23 -13.63 10.89 -24.38
N ILE A 24 -12.47 10.96 -23.74
CA ILE A 24 -11.62 9.80 -23.41
C ILE A 24 -12.42 8.77 -22.57
N VAL A 25 -13.50 9.23 -21.97
CA VAL A 25 -14.38 8.42 -21.11
C VAL A 25 -15.77 8.37 -21.73
N ASP A 26 -16.29 7.17 -21.95
CA ASP A 26 -17.69 6.97 -22.28
C ASP A 26 -18.54 7.30 -21.04
N VAL A 27 -19.19 8.45 -21.07
CA VAL A 27 -20.00 8.96 -19.94
C VAL A 27 -21.16 8.01 -19.63
N VAL A 28 -21.83 7.45 -20.66
CA VAL A 28 -22.98 6.54 -20.47
C VAL A 28 -22.53 5.26 -19.80
N PHE A 29 -21.41 4.69 -20.25
CA PHE A 29 -20.83 3.50 -19.65
C PHE A 29 -20.38 3.77 -18.18
N THR A 30 -19.68 4.87 -17.96
CA THR A 30 -19.22 5.28 -16.62
C THR A 30 -20.38 5.50 -15.65
N ASP A 31 -21.42 6.20 -16.09
CA ASP A 31 -22.64 6.40 -15.28
C ASP A 31 -23.35 5.08 -14.96
N SER A 32 -23.36 4.14 -15.90
CA SER A 32 -23.95 2.83 -15.67
C SER A 32 -23.17 2.04 -14.61
N LEU A 33 -21.84 2.10 -14.64
CA LEU A 33 -20.97 1.50 -13.63
C LEU A 33 -21.18 2.11 -12.24
N ILE A 34 -21.23 3.44 -12.17
CA ILE A 34 -21.48 4.16 -10.91
C ILE A 34 -22.85 3.77 -10.33
N LYS A 35 -23.89 3.72 -11.16
CA LYS A 35 -25.25 3.32 -10.73
C LYS A 35 -25.35 1.86 -10.30
N SER A 36 -24.55 0.98 -10.89
CA SER A 36 -24.50 -0.44 -10.56
C SER A 36 -23.59 -0.74 -9.34
N TYR A 37 -22.84 0.25 -8.87
CA TYR A 37 -21.93 0.06 -7.74
C TYR A 37 -22.68 -0.30 -6.47
N SER A 38 -22.30 -1.39 -5.85
CA SER A 38 -22.76 -1.80 -4.53
C SER A 38 -21.56 -1.98 -3.59
N ILE A 39 -21.76 -1.69 -2.32
CA ILE A 39 -20.73 -1.89 -1.31
C ILE A 39 -20.36 -3.38 -1.27
N SER A 40 -19.09 -3.68 -1.52
CA SER A 40 -18.56 -5.04 -1.55
C SER A 40 -18.81 -5.75 -0.21
N PRO A 41 -19.21 -7.03 -0.21
CA PRO A 41 -19.25 -7.86 1.00
C PRO A 41 -17.90 -7.89 1.74
N LEU A 42 -16.78 -7.83 0.99
CA LEU A 42 -15.45 -7.75 1.57
C LEU A 42 -15.24 -6.46 2.36
N TYR A 43 -15.70 -5.31 1.85
CA TYR A 43 -15.62 -4.05 2.59
C TYR A 43 -16.41 -4.11 3.89
N LYS A 44 -17.65 -4.66 3.86
CA LYS A 44 -18.47 -4.82 5.06
C LYS A 44 -17.82 -5.73 6.11
N ALA A 45 -17.16 -6.79 5.68
CA ALA A 45 -16.40 -7.68 6.56
C ALA A 45 -15.20 -6.95 7.19
N THR A 46 -14.48 -6.13 6.40
CA THR A 46 -13.36 -5.32 6.86
C THR A 46 -13.80 -4.28 7.88
N GLU A 47 -14.92 -3.59 7.62
CA GLU A 47 -15.53 -2.61 8.54
C GLU A 47 -15.98 -3.28 9.84
N GLY A 48 -16.63 -4.44 9.77
CA GLY A 48 -17.03 -5.22 10.94
C GLY A 48 -15.85 -5.67 11.81
N ASN A 49 -14.75 -6.09 11.16
CA ASN A 49 -13.51 -6.45 11.86
C ASN A 49 -12.86 -5.23 12.54
N TYR A 50 -12.87 -4.08 11.88
CA TYR A 50 -12.40 -2.82 12.47
C TYR A 50 -13.22 -2.43 13.71
N GLU A 51 -14.56 -2.42 13.62
CA GLU A 51 -15.42 -2.09 14.74
C GLU A 51 -15.23 -3.07 15.91
N PHE A 52 -15.07 -4.36 15.64
CA PHE A 52 -14.80 -5.36 16.67
C PHE A 52 -13.50 -5.04 17.44
N TRP A 53 -12.39 -4.80 16.75
CA TRP A 53 -11.10 -4.54 17.41
C TRP A 53 -11.06 -3.15 18.06
N LYS A 54 -11.74 -2.16 17.47
CA LYS A 54 -11.90 -0.83 18.06
C LYS A 54 -12.61 -0.93 19.41
N ASN A 55 -13.76 -1.58 19.46
CA ASN A 55 -14.53 -1.75 20.69
C ASN A 55 -13.75 -2.53 21.75
N ARG A 56 -12.96 -3.51 21.31
CA ARG A 56 -12.12 -4.28 22.23
C ARG A 56 -10.95 -3.45 22.80
N MET A 57 -10.35 -2.57 22.02
CA MET A 57 -9.35 -1.61 22.52
C MET A 57 -9.97 -0.60 23.48
N ASP A 58 -11.15 -0.06 23.15
CA ASP A 58 -11.86 0.91 23.99
C ASP A 58 -12.27 0.29 25.34
N SER A 59 -12.62 -0.99 25.37
CA SER A 59 -13.02 -1.73 26.58
C SER A 59 -11.82 -2.18 27.42
N LEU A 60 -10.67 -2.42 26.82
CA LEU A 60 -9.47 -2.98 27.45
C LEU A 60 -8.22 -2.24 26.94
N PRO A 61 -8.08 -0.93 27.26
CA PRO A 61 -7.02 -0.08 26.68
C PRO A 61 -5.60 -0.53 27.08
N ASP A 62 -5.43 -1.13 28.26
CA ASP A 62 -4.13 -1.60 28.76
C ASP A 62 -3.75 -2.99 28.19
N ASN A 63 -4.63 -3.61 27.41
CA ASN A 63 -4.34 -4.89 26.78
C ASN A 63 -3.58 -4.70 25.47
N TYR A 64 -2.26 -4.63 25.57
CA TYR A 64 -1.35 -4.42 24.43
C TYR A 64 -1.44 -5.51 23.33
N VAL A 65 -2.01 -6.69 23.62
CA VAL A 65 -2.27 -7.74 22.62
C VAL A 65 -3.32 -7.28 21.59
N ASN A 66 -4.25 -6.41 21.99
CA ASN A 66 -5.29 -5.89 21.10
C ASN A 66 -4.72 -4.89 20.09
N GLY A 67 -3.65 -4.17 20.42
CA GLY A 67 -3.04 -3.15 19.57
C GLY A 67 -2.66 -3.66 18.17
N PRO A 68 -1.86 -4.74 18.03
CA PRO A 68 -1.50 -5.31 16.73
C PRO A 68 -2.71 -5.80 15.93
N LYS A 69 -3.73 -6.34 16.58
CA LYS A 69 -4.96 -6.80 15.91
C LYS A 69 -5.77 -5.61 15.37
N TYR A 70 -5.89 -4.56 16.16
CA TYR A 70 -6.55 -3.33 15.74
C TYR A 70 -5.76 -2.63 14.62
N ALA A 71 -4.44 -2.59 14.69
CA ALA A 71 -3.59 -2.06 13.64
C ALA A 71 -3.76 -2.83 12.31
N GLY A 72 -3.88 -4.15 12.36
CA GLY A 72 -4.19 -4.98 11.19
C GLY A 72 -5.55 -4.63 10.57
N ALA A 73 -6.58 -4.43 11.39
CA ALA A 73 -7.91 -4.01 10.91
C ALA A 73 -7.88 -2.61 10.27
N LEU A 74 -7.12 -1.67 10.84
CA LEU A 74 -6.91 -0.34 10.26
C LEU A 74 -6.16 -0.40 8.92
N SER A 75 -5.12 -1.24 8.80
CA SER A 75 -4.41 -1.45 7.54
C SER A 75 -5.36 -2.01 6.45
N ALA A 76 -6.24 -2.94 6.79
CA ALA A 76 -7.23 -3.47 5.86
C ALA A 76 -8.26 -2.40 5.43
N LEU A 77 -8.68 -1.51 6.34
CA LEU A 77 -9.53 -0.37 5.99
C LEU A 77 -8.81 0.61 5.05
N PHE A 78 -7.52 0.88 5.29
CA PHE A 78 -6.74 1.69 4.35
C PHE A 78 -6.75 1.09 2.94
N GLN A 79 -6.51 -0.21 2.82
CA GLN A 79 -6.53 -0.89 1.50
C GLN A 79 -7.88 -0.79 0.80
N SER A 80 -8.96 -0.68 1.55
CA SER A 80 -10.32 -0.58 1.00
C SER A 80 -10.75 0.86 0.70
N THR A 81 -10.19 1.86 1.40
CA THR A 81 -10.67 3.25 1.36
C THR A 81 -9.65 4.25 0.85
N GLY A 82 -8.35 3.91 0.89
CA GLY A 82 -7.25 4.83 0.60
C GLY A 82 -7.03 5.90 1.69
N ASN A 83 -7.76 5.89 2.82
CA ASN A 83 -7.57 6.89 3.86
C ASN A 83 -6.30 6.65 4.66
N ILE A 84 -5.31 7.51 4.46
CA ILE A 84 -3.98 7.42 5.07
C ILE A 84 -3.99 7.51 6.61
N GLU A 85 -5.01 8.12 7.20
CA GLU A 85 -5.13 8.26 8.66
C GLU A 85 -5.17 6.88 9.35
N TYR A 86 -5.76 5.87 8.68
CA TYR A 86 -5.76 4.50 9.19
C TYR A 86 -4.35 3.93 9.31
N LEU A 87 -3.46 4.21 8.35
CA LEU A 87 -2.07 3.76 8.43
C LEU A 87 -1.29 4.48 9.53
N VAL A 88 -1.51 5.78 9.70
CA VAL A 88 -0.85 6.57 10.76
C VAL A 88 -1.24 6.03 12.13
N LYS A 89 -2.53 5.75 12.32
CA LYS A 89 -3.04 5.17 13.57
C LYS A 89 -2.51 3.75 13.80
N ALA A 90 -2.48 2.91 12.77
CA ALA A 90 -1.94 1.56 12.83
C ALA A 90 -0.46 1.57 13.24
N ASP A 91 0.35 2.43 12.62
CA ASP A 91 1.76 2.61 12.94
C ASP A 91 1.96 2.97 14.43
N SER A 92 1.21 3.94 14.93
CA SER A 92 1.27 4.36 16.34
C SER A 92 0.93 3.20 17.29
N LEU A 93 -0.11 2.41 17.00
CA LEU A 93 -0.51 1.26 17.82
C LEU A 93 0.57 0.18 17.87
N ILE A 94 1.22 -0.12 16.74
CA ILE A 94 2.31 -1.10 16.71
C ILE A 94 3.53 -0.58 17.48
N GLN A 95 3.88 0.70 17.37
CA GLN A 95 4.97 1.28 18.17
C GLN A 95 4.69 1.21 19.67
N GLN A 96 3.48 1.52 20.12
CA GLN A 96 3.07 1.37 21.51
C GLN A 96 3.15 -0.10 21.96
N SER A 97 2.69 -1.02 21.12
CA SER A 97 2.79 -2.45 21.41
C SER A 97 4.25 -2.90 21.52
N LEU A 98 5.13 -2.45 20.63
CA LEU A 98 6.56 -2.79 20.68
C LEU A 98 7.20 -2.36 22.01
N ILE A 99 6.88 -1.16 22.49
CA ILE A 99 7.33 -0.66 23.81
C ILE A 99 6.77 -1.55 24.92
N ALA A 100 5.48 -1.88 24.89
CA ALA A 100 4.83 -2.68 25.92
C ALA A 100 5.39 -4.11 25.97
N TYR A 101 5.80 -4.68 24.85
CA TYR A 101 6.47 -5.98 24.76
C TYR A 101 7.97 -5.92 25.06
N LEU A 102 8.52 -4.75 25.45
CA LEU A 102 9.95 -4.54 25.70
C LEU A 102 10.82 -5.04 24.53
N GLU A 103 10.38 -4.76 23.29
CA GLU A 103 11.05 -5.16 22.04
C GLU A 103 11.29 -6.68 21.86
N ARG A 104 10.57 -7.50 22.64
CA ARG A 104 10.73 -8.97 22.60
C ARG A 104 9.92 -9.67 21.52
N GLU A 105 9.13 -8.91 20.75
CA GLU A 105 8.28 -9.40 19.67
C GLU A 105 8.80 -8.90 18.31
N PRO A 106 9.78 -9.60 17.71
CA PRO A 106 10.39 -9.16 16.43
C PRO A 106 9.37 -9.02 15.29
N GLY A 107 8.29 -9.82 15.30
CA GLY A 107 7.21 -9.74 14.33
C GLY A 107 6.52 -8.37 14.27
N LEU A 108 6.59 -7.57 15.34
CA LEU A 108 6.09 -6.19 15.33
C LEU A 108 6.95 -5.28 14.44
N ASN A 109 8.26 -5.53 14.34
CA ASN A 109 9.13 -4.81 13.41
C ASN A 109 8.78 -5.14 11.95
N ASN A 110 8.40 -6.38 11.65
CA ASN A 110 7.87 -6.78 10.34
C ASN A 110 6.57 -6.03 10.02
N THR A 111 5.66 -5.94 10.98
CA THR A 111 4.42 -5.19 10.82
C THR A 111 4.69 -3.71 10.57
N LEU A 112 5.61 -3.07 11.31
CA LEU A 112 6.02 -1.69 11.07
C LEU A 112 6.70 -1.52 9.71
N ALA A 113 7.51 -2.48 9.27
CA ALA A 113 8.13 -2.46 7.95
C ALA A 113 7.05 -2.50 6.85
N TYR A 114 6.07 -3.39 6.95
CA TYR A 114 4.93 -3.47 6.05
C TYR A 114 4.12 -2.16 6.00
N LEU A 115 3.75 -1.60 7.16
CA LEU A 115 3.06 -0.31 7.24
C LEU A 115 3.90 0.83 6.66
N SER A 116 5.23 0.74 6.76
CA SER A 116 6.14 1.73 6.19
C SER A 116 6.20 1.63 4.66
N ILE A 117 6.12 0.41 4.08
CA ILE A 117 5.99 0.20 2.63
C ILE A 117 4.70 0.86 2.13
N GLN A 118 3.57 0.61 2.78
CA GLN A 118 2.28 1.20 2.42
C GLN A 118 2.29 2.74 2.48
N GLN A 119 3.16 3.33 3.31
CA GLN A 119 3.36 4.77 3.43
C GLN A 119 4.49 5.30 2.53
N HIS A 120 5.04 4.49 1.62
CA HIS A 120 6.21 4.80 0.77
C HIS A 120 7.47 5.23 1.56
N LYS A 121 7.58 4.81 2.82
CA LYS A 121 8.74 5.08 3.70
C LYS A 121 9.78 3.94 3.60
N PHE A 122 10.28 3.68 2.39
CA PHE A 122 11.08 2.48 2.09
C PHE A 122 12.39 2.38 2.87
N ASN A 123 13.04 3.51 3.19
CA ASN A 123 14.25 3.49 4.02
C ASN A 123 13.96 3.06 5.47
N ARG A 124 12.83 3.51 6.02
CA ARG A 124 12.36 3.07 7.33
C ARG A 124 12.00 1.59 7.32
N ALA A 125 11.29 1.13 6.29
CA ALA A 125 10.95 -0.28 6.10
C ALA A 125 12.19 -1.17 6.08
N ASP A 126 13.22 -0.80 5.32
CA ASP A 126 14.50 -1.51 5.23
C ASP A 126 15.22 -1.58 6.59
N SER A 127 15.19 -0.50 7.37
CA SER A 127 15.80 -0.47 8.72
C SER A 127 15.06 -1.38 9.70
N LEU A 128 13.74 -1.38 9.68
CA LEU A 128 12.90 -2.23 10.54
C LEU A 128 13.04 -3.72 10.17
N LEU A 129 13.07 -4.02 8.88
CA LEU A 129 13.30 -5.38 8.40
C LEU A 129 14.66 -5.93 8.86
N LYS A 130 15.72 -5.11 8.82
CA LYS A 130 17.05 -5.51 9.33
C LYS A 130 17.02 -5.88 10.80
N ILE A 131 16.23 -5.18 11.63
CA ILE A 131 16.03 -5.52 13.03
C ILE A 131 15.34 -6.88 13.15
N ALA A 132 14.27 -7.10 12.41
CA ALA A 132 13.55 -8.37 12.42
C ALA A 132 14.41 -9.55 11.94
N VAL A 133 15.13 -9.38 10.83
CA VAL A 133 16.05 -10.41 10.30
C VAL A 133 17.17 -10.73 11.28
N LYS A 134 17.70 -9.74 11.99
CA LYS A 134 18.72 -9.98 13.03
C LYS A 134 18.18 -10.82 14.18
N ALA A 135 16.92 -10.67 14.54
CA ALA A 135 16.29 -11.38 15.65
C ALA A 135 15.78 -12.79 15.28
N GLU A 136 15.18 -12.95 14.11
CA GLU A 136 14.48 -14.17 13.67
C GLU A 136 15.16 -14.89 12.50
N GLY A 137 16.18 -14.28 11.89
CA GLY A 137 16.78 -14.77 10.64
C GLY A 137 15.94 -14.41 9.41
N GLN A 138 16.36 -14.95 8.26
CA GLN A 138 15.66 -14.78 6.99
C GLN A 138 14.47 -15.74 6.91
N THR A 139 13.40 -15.40 7.60
CA THR A 139 12.14 -16.12 7.52
C THR A 139 11.43 -15.83 6.19
N LYS A 140 10.43 -16.62 5.83
CA LYS A 140 9.64 -16.40 4.62
C LYS A 140 8.93 -15.03 4.63
N PRO A 141 8.24 -14.59 5.70
CA PRO A 141 7.70 -13.23 5.78
C PRO A 141 8.77 -12.15 5.57
N ASN A 142 9.96 -12.31 6.15
CA ASN A 142 11.07 -11.39 5.98
C ASN A 142 11.53 -11.32 4.51
N ALA A 143 11.57 -12.46 3.82
CA ALA A 143 11.97 -12.53 2.42
C ALA A 143 10.97 -11.82 1.49
N PHE A 144 9.67 -11.90 1.78
CA PHE A 144 8.66 -11.15 1.05
C PHE A 144 8.78 -9.64 1.25
N LEU A 145 8.92 -9.20 2.50
CA LEU A 145 9.13 -7.78 2.78
C LEU A 145 10.42 -7.26 2.14
N ASP A 146 11.47 -8.07 2.14
CA ASP A 146 12.74 -7.75 1.49
C ASP A 146 12.60 -7.61 -0.02
N PHE A 147 11.82 -8.50 -0.64
CA PHE A 147 11.49 -8.40 -2.06
C PHE A 147 10.76 -7.10 -2.36
N ASP A 148 9.69 -6.79 -1.62
CA ASP A 148 8.90 -5.57 -1.83
C ASP A 148 9.76 -4.31 -1.66
N ILE A 149 10.54 -4.22 -0.56
CA ILE A 149 11.42 -3.08 -0.30
C ILE A 149 12.47 -2.92 -1.41
N SER A 150 13.10 -4.01 -1.83
CA SER A 150 14.15 -3.96 -2.86
C SER A 150 13.58 -3.57 -4.22
N PHE A 151 12.38 -4.04 -4.55
CA PHE A 151 11.68 -3.69 -5.78
C PHE A 151 11.31 -2.21 -5.82
N GLU A 152 10.72 -1.69 -4.75
CA GLU A 152 10.33 -0.29 -4.62
C GLU A 152 11.55 0.67 -4.63
N LYS A 153 12.69 0.21 -4.10
CA LYS A 153 13.96 0.95 -4.14
C LYS A 153 14.72 0.78 -5.46
N SER A 154 14.15 0.08 -6.45
CA SER A 154 14.77 -0.21 -7.75
C SER A 154 16.06 -1.05 -7.66
N ASP A 155 16.27 -1.79 -6.56
CA ASP A 155 17.34 -2.79 -6.46
C ASP A 155 16.89 -4.12 -7.10
N TYR A 156 16.74 -4.08 -8.41
CA TYR A 156 16.23 -5.22 -9.18
C TYR A 156 17.12 -6.46 -9.13
N ARG A 157 18.42 -6.30 -8.85
CA ARG A 157 19.31 -7.45 -8.65
C ARG A 157 18.95 -8.21 -7.38
N ARG A 158 18.76 -7.49 -6.27
CA ARG A 158 18.32 -8.07 -4.98
C ARG A 158 16.92 -8.69 -5.12
N SER A 159 15.97 -7.97 -5.71
CA SER A 159 14.61 -8.48 -5.95
C SER A 159 14.61 -9.77 -6.78
N LYS A 160 15.40 -9.83 -7.85
CA LYS A 160 15.49 -11.02 -8.70
C LYS A 160 16.05 -12.23 -7.93
N ASN A 161 17.07 -12.03 -7.10
CA ASN A 161 17.65 -13.10 -6.27
C ASN A 161 16.62 -13.61 -5.24
N LEU A 162 15.92 -12.71 -4.56
CA LEU A 162 14.86 -13.06 -3.61
C LEU A 162 13.71 -13.81 -4.29
N LEU A 163 13.27 -13.34 -5.47
CA LEU A 163 12.23 -14.01 -6.24
C LEU A 163 12.62 -15.44 -6.62
N ALA A 164 13.88 -15.69 -6.93
CA ALA A 164 14.37 -17.03 -7.24
C ALA A 164 14.24 -17.97 -6.02
N THR A 165 14.49 -17.48 -4.80
CA THR A 165 14.32 -18.24 -3.56
C THR A 165 12.86 -18.44 -3.15
N LEU A 166 11.97 -17.51 -3.54
CA LEU A 166 10.55 -17.56 -3.21
C LEU A 166 9.71 -18.38 -4.19
N LYS A 167 10.21 -18.58 -5.43
CA LYS A 167 9.49 -19.32 -6.49
C LYS A 167 9.25 -20.80 -6.20
N ASP A 168 10.08 -21.42 -5.38
CA ASP A 168 9.92 -22.83 -5.02
C ASP A 168 8.75 -23.06 -4.05
N ASP A 169 8.00 -22.01 -3.73
CA ASP A 169 6.91 -22.03 -2.79
C ASP A 169 5.60 -21.62 -3.50
N ASN A 170 4.70 -22.60 -3.71
CA ASN A 170 3.40 -22.47 -4.39
C ASN A 170 2.43 -21.46 -3.74
N SER A 171 2.87 -20.56 -2.89
CA SER A 171 2.03 -19.61 -2.17
C SER A 171 1.65 -18.35 -2.97
N TYR A 172 2.13 -18.22 -4.22
CA TYR A 172 1.75 -17.16 -5.17
C TYR A 172 1.06 -17.72 -6.43
N ALA A 173 0.65 -18.98 -6.44
CA ALA A 173 -0.09 -19.57 -7.55
C ALA A 173 -1.60 -19.46 -7.33
#